data_7f677df3e1a2240f755cdee49183bd5a
#
_entry.id   7f677df3e1a2240f755cdee49183bd5a
#
_cell.length_a   1.000
_cell.length_b   1.000
_cell.length_c   1.000
_cell.angle_alpha   90.00
_cell.angle_beta   90.00
_cell.angle_gamma   90.00
#
_symmetry.space_group_name_H-M   'P 1'
#
loop_
_entity.id
_entity.type
_entity.pdbx_description
1 polymer ?
#
loop_
_entity_poly.entity_id
_entity_poly.type
_entity_poly.pdbx_seq_one_letter_code
_entity_poly.pdbx_strand_id
1 'polypeptide(L)'
;MKQVMILTGAGQIGMAIARRMGYGMKIVIGDKKPENAQTIARTMNDAGFDAVPMEMDLSSRTSIRNIITEAQKYGEINMLVNAAGVSPSQASVEEILKVDLYGTAVLLEEIGTVIDPGGVGGTISSQSGHRMKQPTP
;
A
#
# COMPACT_ATOMS: atom_id res chain seq x y z
N MET A 1 17.88 -5.65 12.78
CA MET A 1 16.91 -6.12 11.78
C MET A 1 16.69 -5.06 10.73
N LYS A 2 16.42 -5.48 9.52
CA LYS A 2 16.15 -4.56 8.43
C LYS A 2 14.83 -3.83 8.65
N GLN A 3 14.77 -2.57 8.29
CA GLN A 3 13.52 -1.82 8.31
C GLN A 3 12.66 -2.21 7.11
N VAL A 4 11.36 -2.28 7.30
CA VAL A 4 10.43 -2.74 6.27
C VAL A 4 9.43 -1.64 5.93
N MET A 5 9.23 -1.43 4.62
CA MET A 5 8.16 -0.60 4.08
C MET A 5 7.11 -1.51 3.46
N ILE A 6 5.84 -1.25 3.74
CA ILE A 6 4.73 -1.84 2.99
C ILE A 6 4.21 -0.78 2.03
N LEU A 7 4.20 -1.12 0.75
CA LEU A 7 3.60 -0.29 -0.30
C LEU A 7 2.36 -1.00 -0.81
N THR A 8 1.19 -0.41 -0.62
CA THR A 8 -0.03 -0.94 -1.19
C THR A 8 -0.40 -0.15 -2.43
N GLY A 9 -0.59 -0.87 -3.53
CA GLY A 9 -0.87 -0.24 -4.82
C GLY A 9 0.37 -0.09 -5.68
N ALA A 10 0.49 -0.93 -6.71
CA ALA A 10 1.66 -0.96 -7.60
C ALA A 10 1.47 -0.02 -8.79
N GLY A 11 1.26 1.26 -8.51
CA GLY A 11 1.15 2.31 -9.52
C GLY A 11 2.37 3.19 -9.56
N GLN A 12 2.40 4.12 -10.51
CA GLN A 12 3.55 5.01 -10.71
C GLN A 12 3.78 5.95 -9.54
N ILE A 13 2.70 6.46 -8.94
CA ILE A 13 2.82 7.39 -7.81
C ILE A 13 3.38 6.66 -6.58
N GLY A 14 2.86 5.47 -6.28
CA GLY A 14 3.36 4.67 -5.18
C GLY A 14 4.83 4.29 -5.37
N MET A 15 5.21 3.90 -6.58
CA MET A 15 6.59 3.59 -6.90
C MET A 15 7.50 4.81 -6.70
N ALA A 16 7.06 5.99 -7.15
CA ALA A 16 7.86 7.21 -7.01
C ALA A 16 8.13 7.53 -5.54
N ILE A 17 7.13 7.37 -4.68
CA ILE A 17 7.28 7.62 -3.25
C ILE A 17 8.19 6.57 -2.61
N ALA A 18 8.00 5.30 -2.96
CA ALA A 18 8.84 4.23 -2.42
C ALA A 18 10.30 4.40 -2.82
N ARG A 19 10.56 4.89 -4.02
CA ARG A 19 11.95 5.16 -4.47
C ARG A 19 12.59 6.30 -3.70
N ARG A 20 11.80 7.28 -3.25
CA ARG A 20 12.34 8.39 -2.46
C ARG A 20 12.63 7.99 -1.02
N MET A 21 11.79 7.14 -0.44
CA MET A 21 11.80 6.89 1.01
C MET A 21 12.28 5.50 1.38
N GLY A 22 12.33 4.57 0.44
CA GLY A 22 12.57 3.15 0.72
C GLY A 22 14.01 2.68 0.53
N TYR A 23 14.96 3.57 0.26
CA TYR A 23 16.34 3.16 0.07
C TYR A 23 16.91 2.53 1.33
N GLY A 24 17.49 1.36 1.19
CA GLY A 24 18.02 0.61 2.32
C GLY A 24 16.97 -0.19 3.11
N MET A 25 15.70 -0.07 2.73
CA MET A 25 14.62 -0.82 3.38
C MET A 25 14.23 -2.04 2.54
N LYS A 26 13.63 -3.03 3.21
CA LYS A 26 12.90 -4.08 2.50
C LYS A 26 11.53 -3.54 2.14
N ILE A 27 11.15 -3.61 0.87
CA ILE A 27 9.87 -3.07 0.40
C ILE A 27 8.96 -4.22 -0.01
N VAL A 28 7.83 -4.37 0.68
CA VAL A 28 6.83 -5.36 0.32
C VAL A 28 5.72 -4.64 -0.44
N ILE A 29 5.55 -5.01 -1.71
CA ILE A 29 4.62 -4.35 -2.62
C ILE A 29 3.38 -5.23 -2.79
N GLY A 30 2.23 -4.71 -2.38
CA GLY A 30 0.96 -5.40 -2.51
C GLY A 30 0.08 -4.74 -3.56
N ASP A 31 -0.52 -5.57 -4.41
CA ASP A 31 -1.49 -5.11 -5.40
C ASP A 31 -2.51 -6.21 -5.66
N LYS A 32 -3.73 -5.81 -5.96
CA LYS A 32 -4.80 -6.76 -6.29
C LYS A 32 -4.44 -7.59 -7.52
N LYS A 33 -3.68 -7.00 -8.45
CA LYS A 33 -3.14 -7.69 -9.61
C LYS A 33 -1.69 -8.07 -9.35
N PRO A 34 -1.39 -9.35 -9.11
CA PRO A 34 -0.02 -9.77 -8.79
C PRO A 34 0.99 -9.37 -9.86
N GLU A 35 0.60 -9.37 -11.14
CA GLU A 35 1.48 -9.01 -12.23
C GLU A 35 1.94 -7.55 -12.14
N ASN A 36 1.10 -6.65 -11.64
CA ASN A 36 1.49 -5.25 -11.42
C ASN A 36 2.53 -5.13 -10.31
N ALA A 37 2.32 -5.85 -9.21
CA ALA A 37 3.28 -5.87 -8.11
C ALA A 37 4.63 -6.45 -8.59
N GLN A 38 4.60 -7.51 -9.39
CA GLN A 38 5.81 -8.12 -9.94
C GLN A 38 6.58 -7.15 -10.84
N THR A 39 5.87 -6.42 -11.69
CA THR A 39 6.49 -5.46 -12.60
C THR A 39 7.18 -4.34 -11.83
N ILE A 40 6.51 -3.77 -10.84
CA ILE A 40 7.06 -2.69 -10.03
C ILE A 40 8.23 -3.19 -9.19
N ALA A 41 8.11 -4.38 -8.60
CA ALA A 41 9.21 -4.95 -7.82
C ALA A 41 10.45 -5.17 -8.68
N ARG A 42 10.28 -5.68 -9.91
CA ARG A 42 11.39 -5.87 -10.83
C ARG A 42 12.07 -4.56 -11.18
N THR A 43 11.26 -3.53 -11.51
CA THR A 43 11.78 -2.20 -11.83
C THR A 43 12.58 -1.63 -10.67
N MET A 44 12.09 -1.77 -9.46
CA MET A 44 12.77 -1.25 -8.28
C MET A 44 14.05 -2.03 -7.97
N ASN A 45 14.01 -3.36 -8.08
CA ASN A 45 15.21 -4.17 -7.86
C ASN A 45 16.30 -3.85 -8.87
N ASP A 46 15.92 -3.60 -10.13
CA ASP A 46 16.88 -3.17 -11.16
C ASP A 46 17.49 -1.82 -10.85
N ALA A 47 16.81 -0.98 -10.09
CA ALA A 47 17.30 0.34 -9.67
C ALA A 47 18.07 0.29 -8.33
N GLY A 48 18.31 -0.89 -7.77
CA GLY A 48 19.11 -1.05 -6.56
C GLY A 48 18.29 -1.13 -5.26
N PHE A 49 16.99 -1.17 -5.34
CA PHE A 49 16.13 -1.38 -4.18
C PHE A 49 15.96 -2.86 -3.87
N ASP A 50 15.39 -3.17 -2.73
CA ASP A 50 15.11 -4.55 -2.30
C ASP A 50 13.60 -4.71 -2.14
N ALA A 51 12.94 -5.14 -3.21
CA ALA A 51 11.50 -5.19 -3.29
C ALA A 51 11.00 -6.61 -3.59
N VAL A 52 9.90 -6.99 -2.94
CA VAL A 52 9.21 -8.25 -3.20
C VAL A 52 7.73 -7.98 -3.50
N PRO A 53 7.16 -8.68 -4.47
CA PRO A 53 5.75 -8.53 -4.81
C PRO A 53 4.88 -9.48 -4.00
N MET A 54 3.61 -9.08 -3.81
CA MET A 54 2.62 -9.92 -3.18
C MET A 54 1.23 -9.54 -3.67
N GLU A 55 0.34 -10.50 -3.84
CA GLU A 55 -1.06 -10.20 -4.07
C GLU A 55 -1.69 -9.66 -2.80
N MET A 56 -2.46 -8.58 -2.91
CA MET A 56 -3.14 -8.00 -1.77
C MET A 56 -4.45 -7.35 -2.21
N ASP A 57 -5.55 -7.79 -1.62
CA ASP A 57 -6.88 -7.21 -1.84
C ASP A 57 -7.24 -6.35 -0.64
N LEU A 58 -7.28 -5.03 -0.85
CA LEU A 58 -7.55 -4.08 0.22
C LEU A 58 -8.98 -4.19 0.77
N SER A 59 -9.89 -4.85 0.05
CA SER A 59 -11.25 -5.12 0.54
C SER A 59 -11.33 -6.34 1.46
N SER A 60 -10.22 -7.05 1.66
CA SER A 60 -10.16 -8.28 2.45
C SER A 60 -9.24 -8.12 3.66
N ARG A 61 -9.80 -8.21 4.86
CA ARG A 61 -8.99 -8.16 6.09
C ARG A 61 -7.95 -9.28 6.14
N THR A 62 -8.31 -10.48 5.68
CA THR A 62 -7.38 -11.60 5.63
C THR A 62 -6.18 -11.29 4.74
N SER A 63 -6.44 -10.70 3.57
CA SER A 63 -5.38 -10.32 2.64
C SER A 63 -4.47 -9.26 3.24
N ILE A 64 -5.04 -8.29 3.94
CA ILE A 64 -4.28 -7.25 4.63
C ILE A 64 -3.39 -7.87 5.72
N ARG A 65 -3.93 -8.77 6.51
CA ARG A 65 -3.14 -9.48 7.53
C ARG A 65 -2.02 -10.30 6.93
N ASN A 66 -2.26 -10.90 5.76
CA ASN A 66 -1.25 -11.70 5.09
C ASN A 66 -0.05 -10.87 4.65
N ILE A 67 -0.26 -9.66 4.12
CA ILE A 67 0.86 -8.81 3.72
C ILE A 67 1.64 -8.31 4.94
N ILE A 68 0.95 -8.02 6.04
CA ILE A 68 1.60 -7.63 7.28
C ILE A 68 2.46 -8.76 7.83
N THR A 69 1.92 -9.98 7.87
CA THR A 69 2.65 -11.17 8.31
C THR A 69 3.88 -11.41 7.46
N GLU A 70 3.73 -11.29 6.14
CA GLU A 70 4.87 -11.46 5.22
C GLU A 70 5.95 -10.40 5.47
N ALA A 71 5.53 -9.15 5.65
CA ALA A 71 6.48 -8.06 5.92
C ALA A 71 7.24 -8.29 7.24
N GLN A 72 6.59 -8.80 8.26
CA GLN A 72 7.22 -9.06 9.55
C GLN A 72 8.33 -10.12 9.49
N LYS A 73 8.31 -10.97 8.47
CA LYS A 73 9.39 -11.95 8.27
C LYS A 73 10.71 -11.30 7.91
N TYR A 74 10.70 -10.12 7.34
CA TYR A 74 11.90 -9.42 6.89
C TYR A 74 12.48 -8.47 7.93
N GLY A 75 11.68 -8.04 8.90
CA GLY A 75 12.11 -7.11 9.92
C GLY A 75 10.93 -6.36 10.53
N GLU A 76 11.24 -5.23 11.17
CA GLU A 76 10.21 -4.39 11.77
C GLU A 76 9.58 -3.48 10.74
N ILE A 77 8.24 -3.44 10.73
CA ILE A 77 7.50 -2.54 9.84
C ILE A 77 7.57 -1.14 10.43
N ASN A 78 8.21 -0.23 9.72
CA ASN A 78 8.32 1.15 10.19
C ASN A 78 7.81 2.18 9.18
N MET A 79 7.32 1.73 8.03
CA MET A 79 6.70 2.65 7.07
C MET A 79 5.59 1.96 6.31
N LEU A 80 4.48 2.65 6.15
CA LEU A 80 3.37 2.24 5.31
C LEU A 80 3.07 3.34 4.30
N VAL A 81 3.06 2.98 3.02
CA VAL A 81 2.62 3.87 1.94
C VAL A 81 1.40 3.23 1.29
N ASN A 82 0.24 3.80 1.52
CA ASN A 82 -1.00 3.30 0.94
C ASN A 82 -1.37 4.11 -0.29
N ALA A 83 -1.07 3.54 -1.45
CA ALA A 83 -1.39 4.13 -2.76
C ALA A 83 -2.46 3.30 -3.50
N ALA A 84 -3.02 2.30 -2.84
CA ALA A 84 -4.08 1.48 -3.42
C ALA A 84 -5.39 2.26 -3.44
N GLY A 85 -6.15 2.07 -4.52
CA GLY A 85 -7.46 2.67 -4.66
C GLY A 85 -7.98 2.44 -6.06
N VAL A 86 -9.28 2.62 -6.24
CA VAL A 86 -9.90 2.50 -7.56
C VAL A 86 -10.61 3.80 -7.90
N SER A 87 -10.50 4.24 -9.16
CA SER A 87 -11.14 5.47 -9.59
C SER A 87 -12.60 5.21 -9.98
N PRO A 88 -13.46 6.25 -9.94
CA PRO A 88 -14.85 6.10 -10.35
C PRO A 88 -15.02 5.61 -11.78
N SER A 89 -14.05 5.87 -12.65
CA SER A 89 -14.11 5.41 -14.04
C SER A 89 -13.76 3.94 -14.22
N GLN A 90 -13.22 3.30 -13.18
CA GLN A 90 -12.73 1.91 -13.25
C GLN A 90 -13.57 0.94 -12.44
N ALA A 91 -14.40 1.43 -11.52
CA ALA A 91 -15.10 0.57 -10.59
C ALA A 91 -16.45 1.16 -10.19
N SER A 92 -17.32 0.30 -9.67
CA SER A 92 -18.59 0.72 -9.12
C SER A 92 -18.42 1.52 -7.83
N VAL A 93 -19.46 2.28 -7.45
CA VAL A 93 -19.46 3.02 -6.18
C VAL A 93 -19.25 2.08 -5.00
N GLU A 94 -19.86 0.89 -5.05
CA GLU A 94 -19.69 -0.11 -3.99
C GLU A 94 -18.25 -0.57 -3.85
N GLU A 95 -17.54 -0.82 -4.95
CA GLU A 95 -16.13 -1.18 -4.92
C GLU A 95 -15.27 -0.06 -4.39
N ILE A 96 -15.56 1.18 -4.79
CA ILE A 96 -14.82 2.34 -4.31
C ILE A 96 -14.95 2.46 -2.79
N LEU A 97 -16.17 2.32 -2.27
CA LEU A 97 -16.40 2.35 -0.83
C LEU A 97 -15.68 1.23 -0.10
N LYS A 98 -15.67 0.02 -0.67
CA LYS A 98 -14.96 -1.12 -0.07
C LYS A 98 -13.46 -0.91 -0.04
N VAL A 99 -12.88 -0.46 -1.13
CA VAL A 99 -11.42 -0.33 -1.24
C VAL A 99 -10.94 0.94 -0.56
N ASP A 100 -11.54 2.08 -0.90
CA ASP A 100 -11.00 3.37 -0.46
C ASP A 100 -11.34 3.70 0.99
N LEU A 101 -12.53 3.34 1.43
CA LEU A 101 -12.98 3.67 2.79
C LEU A 101 -12.75 2.52 3.76
N TYR A 102 -13.39 1.39 3.51
CA TYR A 102 -13.31 0.25 4.41
C TYR A 102 -11.90 -0.35 4.45
N GLY A 103 -11.31 -0.58 3.28
CA GLY A 103 -9.97 -1.19 3.18
C GLY A 103 -8.90 -0.33 3.83
N THR A 104 -8.94 0.99 3.61
CA THR A 104 -7.98 1.89 4.24
C THR A 104 -8.13 1.89 5.76
N ALA A 105 -9.36 1.90 6.26
CA ALA A 105 -9.61 1.84 7.70
C ALA A 105 -9.08 0.54 8.32
N VAL A 106 -9.33 -0.58 7.67
CA VAL A 106 -8.83 -1.89 8.13
C VAL A 106 -7.31 -1.94 8.10
N LEU A 107 -6.72 -1.43 7.03
CA LEU A 107 -5.26 -1.40 6.90
C LEU A 107 -4.62 -0.58 8.03
N LEU A 108 -5.15 0.60 8.31
CA LEU A 108 -4.64 1.44 9.38
C LEU A 108 -4.82 0.79 10.75
N GLU A 109 -5.95 0.14 10.98
CA GLU A 109 -6.20 -0.59 12.22
C GLU A 109 -5.20 -1.73 12.43
N GLU A 110 -4.98 -2.55 11.41
CA GLU A 110 -4.08 -3.70 11.51
C GLU A 110 -2.62 -3.25 11.61
N ILE A 111 -2.21 -2.24 10.85
CA ILE A 111 -0.83 -1.76 10.89
C ILE A 111 -0.52 -1.07 12.22
N GLY A 112 -1.50 -0.40 12.82
CA GLY A 112 -1.32 0.31 14.08
C GLY A 112 -0.94 -0.58 15.25
N THR A 113 -1.23 -1.88 15.15
CA THR A 113 -0.86 -2.84 16.22
C THR A 113 0.55 -3.37 16.07
N VAL A 114 1.19 -3.22 14.91
CA VAL A 114 2.48 -3.86 14.60
C VAL A 114 3.54 -2.90 14.13
N ILE A 115 3.19 -1.65 13.85
CA ILE A 115 4.18 -0.68 13.36
C ILE A 115 5.17 -0.33 14.49
N ASP A 116 6.44 -0.19 14.13
CA ASP A 116 7.46 0.26 15.05
C ASP A 116 7.06 1.62 15.64
N PRO A 117 7.26 1.86 16.97
CA PRO A 117 6.92 3.15 17.57
C PRO A 117 7.52 4.37 16.91
N GLY A 118 8.66 4.23 16.22
CA GLY A 118 9.23 5.31 15.41
C GLY A 118 8.75 5.35 13.98
N GLY A 119 7.78 4.49 13.62
CA GLY A 119 7.35 4.33 12.25
C GLY A 119 6.42 5.43 11.76
N VAL A 120 6.31 5.50 10.43
CA VAL A 120 5.52 6.51 9.73
C VAL A 120 4.49 5.83 8.83
N GLY A 121 3.25 6.28 8.92
CA GLY A 121 2.20 5.85 8.01
C GLY A 121 1.79 7.01 7.11
N GLY A 122 1.56 6.72 5.84
CA GLY A 122 1.09 7.71 4.88
C GLY A 122 0.05 7.12 3.94
N THR A 123 -0.99 7.89 3.67
CA THR A 123 -2.01 7.55 2.68
C THR A 123 -2.00 8.62 1.60
N ILE A 124 -1.99 8.17 0.34
CA ILE A 124 -2.02 9.09 -0.78
C ILE A 124 -3.46 9.34 -1.17
N SER A 125 -3.86 10.60 -1.13
CA SER A 125 -5.17 11.02 -1.60
C SER A 125 -5.04 11.60 -3.00
N SER A 126 -5.95 11.19 -3.89
CA SER A 126 -6.00 11.75 -5.24
C SER A 126 -6.60 13.15 -5.23
N GLN A 127 -6.11 14.02 -6.13
CA GLN A 127 -6.74 15.32 -6.37
C GLN A 127 -8.20 15.16 -6.82
N SER A 128 -8.54 14.05 -7.40
CA SER A 128 -9.94 13.76 -7.78
C SER A 128 -10.89 13.83 -6.60
N GLY A 129 -10.42 13.49 -5.40
CA GLY A 129 -11.23 13.59 -4.19
C GLY A 129 -11.62 15.02 -3.85
N HIS A 130 -10.75 16.00 -4.15
CA HIS A 130 -11.05 17.42 -3.93
C HIS A 130 -11.98 18.01 -4.97
N ARG A 131 -12.02 17.43 -6.16
CA ARG A 131 -12.86 17.91 -7.26
C ARG A 131 -14.26 17.34 -7.20
N MET A 132 -14.45 16.24 -6.49
CA MET A 132 -15.77 15.65 -6.32
C MET A 132 -16.55 16.46 -5.31
N LYS A 133 -17.82 16.79 -5.69
CA LYS A 133 -18.71 17.43 -4.74
C LYS A 133 -18.94 16.51 -3.57
N GLN A 134 -18.51 16.94 -2.40
CA GLN A 134 -18.76 16.15 -1.21
C GLN A 134 -20.25 16.16 -0.90
N PRO A 135 -20.83 15.00 -0.51
CA PRO A 135 -22.20 14.99 -0.06
C PRO A 135 -22.34 15.92 1.13
N THR A 136 -23.31 16.82 1.06
CA THR A 136 -23.64 17.67 2.21
C THR A 136 -24.15 16.77 3.35
N PRO A 137 -23.70 17.02 4.58
CA PRO A 137 -24.23 16.28 5.71
C PRO A 137 -25.74 16.49 5.88
#